data_bdbf07eadcbf445444f576d07b989c93
#
_entry.id   bdbf07eadcbf445444f576d07b989c93
#
_cell.length_a   1.000
_cell.length_b   1.000
_cell.length_c   1.000
_cell.angle_alpha   90.00
_cell.angle_beta   90.00
_cell.angle_gamma   90.00
#
_symmetry.space_group_name_H-M   'P 1'
#
loop_
_entity.id
_entity.type
_entity.pdbx_description
1 polymer ?
#
loop_
_entity_poly.entity_id
_entity_poly.type
_entity_poly.pdbx_seq_one_letter_code
_entity_poly.pdbx_strand_id
1 'polypeptide(L)'
;MSEFRIGYVSSIDYENGLCEVHYPDRDDTVTEKVPFISNREYRMPEVEDLVAVLHPGDSPEDAVVLGTIWNVKIKPAEGKKGIYRKEYSNKNGEAYRKFDADAKELTDKVKGKKILEAENLEIKVGGA
;
A
#
# COMPACT_ATOMS: atom_id res chain seq x y z
N MET A 1 6.56 -20.70 17.18
CA MET A 1 7.16 -19.40 17.50
C MET A 1 6.90 -18.43 16.35
N SER A 2 6.44 -17.22 16.66
CA SER A 2 6.19 -16.21 15.62
C SER A 2 7.51 -15.61 15.14
N GLU A 3 7.53 -15.17 13.88
CA GLU A 3 8.71 -14.59 13.28
C GLU A 3 8.29 -13.46 12.33
N PHE A 4 9.06 -12.38 12.37
CA PHE A 4 8.93 -11.25 11.46
C PHE A 4 10.03 -11.34 10.41
N ARG A 5 9.67 -11.17 9.13
CA ARG A 5 10.64 -11.20 8.04
C ARG A 5 10.40 -10.05 7.07
N ILE A 6 11.45 -9.71 6.35
CA ILE A 6 11.40 -8.72 5.28
C ILE A 6 11.84 -9.41 3.99
N GLY A 7 11.08 -9.24 2.93
CA GLY A 7 11.40 -9.86 1.65
C GLY A 7 10.83 -9.08 0.48
N TYR A 8 10.96 -9.64 -0.71
CA TYR A 8 10.51 -9.02 -1.96
C TYR A 8 9.36 -9.83 -2.55
N VAL A 9 8.36 -9.14 -3.07
CA VAL A 9 7.23 -9.79 -3.74
C VAL A 9 7.73 -10.45 -5.02
N SER A 10 7.48 -11.75 -5.17
CA SER A 10 7.88 -12.50 -6.37
C SER A 10 6.74 -12.76 -7.34
N SER A 11 5.51 -12.92 -6.82
CA SER A 11 4.32 -13.08 -7.66
C SER A 11 3.09 -12.61 -6.92
N ILE A 12 2.04 -12.28 -7.66
CA ILE A 12 0.81 -11.72 -7.09
C ILE A 12 -0.41 -12.41 -7.70
N ASP A 13 -1.32 -12.83 -6.82
CA ASP A 13 -2.65 -13.29 -7.21
C ASP A 13 -3.61 -12.14 -6.92
N TYR A 14 -3.84 -11.32 -7.92
CA TYR A 14 -4.64 -10.10 -7.77
C TYR A 14 -6.10 -10.37 -7.40
N GLU A 15 -6.65 -11.44 -7.93
CA GLU A 15 -8.05 -11.77 -7.68
C GLU A 15 -8.32 -12.13 -6.23
N ASN A 16 -7.39 -12.81 -5.60
CA ASN A 16 -7.56 -13.32 -4.23
C ASN A 16 -6.79 -12.54 -3.17
N GLY A 17 -6.04 -11.52 -3.57
CA GLY A 17 -5.28 -10.71 -2.61
C GLY A 17 -4.11 -11.44 -1.97
N LEU A 18 -3.49 -12.35 -2.71
CA LEU A 18 -2.38 -13.17 -2.20
C LEU A 18 -1.09 -12.82 -2.93
N CYS A 19 0.02 -13.10 -2.31
CA CYS A 19 1.32 -12.98 -2.98
C CYS A 19 2.33 -13.98 -2.43
N GLU A 20 3.35 -14.26 -3.24
CA GLU A 20 4.52 -15.02 -2.82
C GLU A 20 5.65 -14.04 -2.53
N VAL A 21 6.40 -14.29 -1.47
CA VAL A 21 7.49 -13.43 -1.02
C VAL A 21 8.79 -14.19 -1.04
N HIS A 22 9.81 -13.57 -1.61
CA HIS A 22 11.16 -14.13 -1.74
C HIS A 22 12.06 -13.56 -0.66
N TYR A 23 12.79 -14.42 0.02
CA TYR A 23 13.73 -14.07 1.08
C TYR A 23 15.17 -14.35 0.64
N PRO A 24 15.89 -13.36 0.08
CA PRO A 24 17.29 -13.57 -0.35
C PRO A 24 18.23 -13.98 0.79
N ASP A 25 17.98 -13.49 2.00
CA ASP A 25 18.80 -13.79 3.17
C ASP A 25 18.49 -15.15 3.79
N ARG A 26 17.56 -15.90 3.23
CA ARG A 26 17.15 -17.23 3.70
C ARG A 26 17.28 -18.26 2.57
N ASP A 27 18.46 -18.32 1.93
CA ASP A 27 18.74 -19.24 0.83
C ASP A 27 17.77 -19.10 -0.33
N ASP A 28 17.35 -17.86 -0.61
CA ASP A 28 16.42 -17.55 -1.70
C ASP A 28 15.08 -18.31 -1.61
N THR A 29 14.64 -18.60 -0.39
CA THR A 29 13.35 -19.26 -0.19
C THR A 29 12.20 -18.36 -0.60
N VAL A 30 11.10 -18.97 -1.04
CA VAL A 30 9.88 -18.30 -1.46
C VAL A 30 8.72 -18.84 -0.64
N THR A 31 7.84 -17.97 -0.17
CA THR A 31 6.67 -18.40 0.58
C THR A 31 5.65 -19.10 -0.33
N GLU A 32 4.70 -19.80 0.27
CA GLU A 32 3.46 -20.12 -0.41
C GLU A 32 2.70 -18.82 -0.72
N LYS A 33 1.59 -18.92 -1.42
CA LYS A 33 0.71 -17.77 -1.62
C LYS A 33 0.06 -17.41 -0.29
N VAL A 34 0.39 -16.24 0.24
CA VAL A 34 -0.08 -15.79 1.53
C VAL A 34 -0.85 -14.47 1.38
N PRO A 35 -1.86 -14.24 2.25
CA PRO A 35 -2.69 -13.06 2.11
C PRO A 35 -1.96 -11.77 2.44
N PHE A 36 -2.36 -10.72 1.76
CA PHE A 36 -1.97 -9.36 2.08
C PHE A 36 -3.00 -8.77 3.05
N ILE A 37 -2.56 -8.10 4.10
CA ILE A 37 -3.49 -7.50 5.06
C ILE A 37 -4.32 -6.42 4.34
N SER A 38 -5.64 -6.42 4.55
CA SER A 38 -6.51 -5.62 3.68
C SER A 38 -7.24 -4.47 4.36
N ASN A 39 -7.72 -4.67 5.57
CA ASN A 39 -8.68 -3.76 6.20
C ASN A 39 -9.84 -3.41 5.25
N ARG A 40 -10.18 -4.33 4.32
CA ARG A 40 -11.20 -4.17 3.28
C ARG A 40 -10.88 -3.08 2.26
N GLU A 41 -9.62 -2.68 2.17
CA GLU A 41 -9.14 -1.80 1.12
C GLU A 41 -8.31 -2.63 0.15
N TYR A 42 -8.61 -2.52 -1.13
CA TYR A 42 -7.86 -3.28 -2.12
C TYR A 42 -6.73 -2.42 -2.67
N ARG A 43 -5.52 -2.81 -2.32
CA ARG A 43 -4.32 -2.26 -2.91
C ARG A 43 -3.22 -3.29 -2.80
N MET A 44 -2.83 -3.86 -3.91
CA MET A 44 -1.78 -4.87 -3.95
C MET A 44 -0.42 -4.23 -4.22
N PRO A 45 0.65 -4.84 -3.73
CA PRO A 45 2.00 -4.38 -4.07
C PRO A 45 2.33 -4.72 -5.52
N GLU A 46 3.49 -4.30 -5.97
CA GLU A 46 4.05 -4.74 -7.24
C GLU A 46 5.10 -5.81 -7.01
N VAL A 47 5.37 -6.60 -8.04
CA VAL A 47 6.50 -7.55 -8.03
C VAL A 47 7.79 -6.77 -7.76
N GLU A 48 8.66 -7.30 -6.93
CA GLU A 48 9.91 -6.70 -6.44
C GLU A 48 9.73 -5.65 -5.34
N ASP A 49 8.51 -5.33 -4.93
CA ASP A 49 8.31 -4.47 -3.77
C ASP A 49 8.84 -5.12 -2.50
N LEU A 50 9.46 -4.29 -1.65
CA LEU A 50 9.92 -4.70 -0.33
C LEU A 50 8.74 -4.73 0.63
N VAL A 51 8.53 -5.86 1.29
CA VAL A 51 7.38 -6.05 2.18
C VAL A 51 7.78 -6.64 3.52
N ALA A 52 6.97 -6.32 4.53
CA ALA A 52 7.07 -6.93 5.86
C ALA A 52 6.09 -8.09 5.95
N VAL A 53 6.54 -9.22 6.48
CA VAL A 53 5.75 -10.44 6.57
C VAL A 53 5.80 -10.97 7.99
N LEU A 54 4.64 -11.31 8.54
CA LEU A 54 4.52 -11.95 9.83
C LEU A 54 4.24 -13.44 9.64
N HIS A 55 5.06 -14.27 10.28
CA HIS A 55 4.86 -15.71 10.33
C HIS A 55 4.43 -16.05 11.76
N PRO A 56 3.11 -16.22 12.02
CA PRO A 56 2.64 -16.36 13.40
C PRO A 56 2.99 -17.68 14.05
N GLY A 57 3.29 -18.70 13.29
CA GLY A 57 3.61 -20.02 13.81
C GLY A 57 4.68 -20.70 13.00
N ASP A 58 4.79 -22.02 13.15
CA ASP A 58 5.80 -22.81 12.45
C ASP A 58 5.36 -23.22 11.04
N SER A 59 4.07 -23.06 10.73
CA SER A 59 3.53 -23.40 9.42
C SER A 59 3.79 -22.27 8.42
N PRO A 60 4.46 -22.52 7.29
CA PRO A 60 4.76 -21.49 6.29
C PRO A 60 3.51 -20.86 5.67
N GLU A 61 2.40 -21.59 5.63
CA GLU A 61 1.18 -21.10 5.01
C GLU A 61 0.37 -20.13 5.88
N ASP A 62 0.75 -19.95 7.15
CA ASP A 62 0.05 -19.07 8.08
C ASP A 62 0.55 -17.62 8.03
N ALA A 63 1.45 -17.31 7.10
CA ALA A 63 2.03 -15.98 7.00
C ALA A 63 1.01 -14.95 6.51
N VAL A 64 1.23 -13.70 6.91
CA VAL A 64 0.45 -12.55 6.44
C VAL A 64 1.42 -11.45 6.03
N VAL A 65 1.24 -10.87 4.84
CA VAL A 65 2.01 -9.72 4.39
C VAL A 65 1.39 -8.47 5.00
N LEU A 66 2.16 -7.76 5.82
CA LEU A 66 1.68 -6.60 6.56
C LEU A 66 1.66 -5.32 5.74
N GLY A 67 2.51 -5.21 4.74
CA GLY A 67 2.55 -4.03 3.89
C GLY A 67 3.90 -3.82 3.22
N THR A 68 3.97 -2.75 2.44
CA THR A 68 5.19 -2.34 1.75
C THR A 68 6.02 -1.43 2.65
N ILE A 69 7.31 -1.35 2.37
CA ILE A 69 8.27 -0.58 3.18
C ILE A 69 8.98 0.41 2.26
N TRP A 70 9.12 1.66 2.72
CA TRP A 70 9.96 2.63 2.02
C TRP A 70 11.40 2.11 1.93
N ASN A 71 12.03 2.34 0.81
CA ASN A 71 13.41 1.86 0.59
C ASN A 71 14.12 2.76 -0.42
N VAL A 72 15.34 2.38 -0.81
CA VAL A 72 16.15 3.18 -1.73
C VAL A 72 15.48 3.40 -3.08
N LYS A 73 14.72 2.42 -3.54
CA LYS A 73 14.05 2.47 -4.85
C LYS A 73 12.68 3.13 -4.79
N ILE A 74 11.97 2.95 -3.67
CA ILE A 74 10.59 3.42 -3.51
C ILE A 74 10.53 4.41 -2.36
N LYS A 75 10.41 5.69 -2.71
CA LYS A 75 10.39 6.79 -1.74
C LYS A 75 9.07 7.53 -1.79
N PRO A 76 8.70 8.25 -0.71
CA PRO A 76 7.51 9.09 -0.76
C PRO A 76 7.54 10.07 -1.93
N ALA A 77 6.40 10.27 -2.57
CA ALA A 77 6.28 11.23 -3.66
C ALA A 77 6.55 12.66 -3.17
N GLU A 78 6.15 12.93 -1.93
CA GLU A 78 6.35 14.24 -1.32
C GLU A 78 6.49 14.00 0.19
N GLY A 79 7.70 14.08 0.69
CA GLY A 79 7.95 13.81 2.10
C GLY A 79 8.48 15.05 2.80
N LYS A 80 7.67 15.64 3.66
CA LYS A 80 8.09 16.69 4.59
C LYS A 80 7.09 16.81 5.72
N LYS A 81 7.50 17.51 6.78
CA LYS A 81 6.63 17.73 7.94
C LYS A 81 5.36 18.48 7.52
N GLY A 82 4.22 18.02 8.01
CA GLY A 82 2.94 18.66 7.72
C GLY A 82 2.25 18.17 6.45
N ILE A 83 2.85 17.24 5.74
CA ILE A 83 2.24 16.63 4.57
C ILE A 83 1.70 15.25 4.92
N TYR A 84 0.44 15.02 4.61
CA TYR A 84 -0.24 13.74 4.75
C TYR A 84 -0.76 13.37 3.38
N ARG A 85 -0.19 12.33 2.75
CA ARG A 85 -0.47 12.04 1.36
C ARG A 85 -0.69 10.54 1.10
N LYS A 86 -1.72 10.23 0.32
CA LYS A 86 -2.04 8.88 -0.11
C LYS A 86 -1.97 8.82 -1.64
N GLU A 87 -1.07 7.99 -2.15
CA GLU A 87 -0.99 7.73 -3.59
C GLU A 87 -1.92 6.57 -3.93
N TYR A 88 -2.71 6.72 -4.98
CA TYR A 88 -3.59 5.65 -5.45
C TYR A 88 -2.99 4.90 -6.63
N SER A 89 -1.93 5.43 -7.22
CA SER A 89 -1.25 4.82 -8.35
C SER A 89 0.20 4.51 -7.98
N ASN A 90 0.79 3.52 -8.65
CA ASN A 90 2.21 3.23 -8.51
C ASN A 90 3.08 4.27 -9.22
N LYS A 91 2.47 5.15 -10.01
CA LYS A 91 3.15 6.31 -10.58
C LYS A 91 2.84 7.51 -9.71
N ASN A 92 3.86 8.06 -9.09
CA ASN A 92 3.72 9.21 -8.21
C ASN A 92 3.08 10.40 -8.94
N GLY A 93 2.09 11.00 -8.30
CA GLY A 93 1.41 12.18 -8.84
C GLY A 93 0.27 11.90 -9.80
N GLU A 94 0.05 10.65 -10.18
CA GLU A 94 -1.02 10.29 -11.11
C GLU A 94 -2.40 10.40 -10.49
N ALA A 95 -2.53 9.94 -9.25
CA ALA A 95 -3.77 10.04 -8.49
C ALA A 95 -3.44 10.04 -7.01
N TYR A 96 -3.87 11.07 -6.28
CA TYR A 96 -3.55 11.15 -4.88
C TYR A 96 -4.55 12.02 -4.10
N ARG A 97 -4.54 11.82 -2.80
CA ARG A 97 -5.20 12.70 -1.85
C ARG A 97 -4.15 13.22 -0.88
N LYS A 98 -4.15 14.53 -0.65
CA LYS A 98 -3.11 15.17 0.14
C LYS A 98 -3.69 16.26 1.04
N PHE A 99 -3.22 16.29 2.28
CA PHE A 99 -3.46 17.42 3.17
C PHE A 99 -2.13 18.13 3.45
N ASP A 100 -2.11 19.44 3.23
CA ASP A 100 -0.98 20.30 3.56
C ASP A 100 -1.36 21.11 4.79
N ALA A 101 -0.75 20.79 5.94
CA ALA A 101 -1.10 21.40 7.21
C ALA A 101 -0.73 22.90 7.26
N ASP A 102 0.35 23.32 6.61
CA ASP A 102 0.76 24.71 6.59
C ASP A 102 -0.19 25.56 5.77
N ALA A 103 -0.58 25.09 4.60
CA ALA A 103 -1.51 25.77 3.72
C ALA A 103 -2.97 25.56 4.12
N LYS A 104 -3.25 24.56 4.95
CA LYS A 104 -4.60 24.12 5.32
C LYS A 104 -5.44 23.75 4.10
N GLU A 105 -4.81 23.03 3.17
CA GLU A 105 -5.45 22.62 1.92
C GLU A 105 -5.55 21.11 1.83
N LEU A 106 -6.74 20.65 1.47
CA LEU A 106 -6.98 19.24 1.15
C LEU A 106 -7.20 19.14 -0.36
N THR A 107 -6.35 18.33 -1.03
CA THR A 107 -6.38 18.19 -2.48
C THR A 107 -6.67 16.75 -2.86
N ASP A 108 -7.62 16.55 -3.78
CA ASP A 108 -7.81 15.31 -4.50
C ASP A 108 -7.44 15.56 -5.96
N LYS A 109 -6.54 14.74 -6.49
CA LYS A 109 -6.09 14.91 -7.88
C LYS A 109 -6.07 13.57 -8.60
N VAL A 110 -6.47 13.58 -9.87
CA VAL A 110 -6.35 12.43 -10.74
C VAL A 110 -6.02 12.91 -12.16
N LYS A 111 -5.05 12.23 -12.77
CA LYS A 111 -4.84 12.38 -14.22
C LYS A 111 -5.85 11.46 -14.89
N GLY A 112 -6.87 12.06 -15.47
CA GLY A 112 -7.95 11.31 -16.05
C GLY A 112 -9.29 11.81 -15.53
N LYS A 113 -10.19 10.90 -15.25
CA LYS A 113 -11.57 11.23 -14.92
C LYS A 113 -11.88 10.90 -13.48
N LYS A 114 -12.47 11.85 -12.76
CA LYS A 114 -12.99 11.63 -11.40
C LYS A 114 -14.50 11.45 -11.48
N ILE A 115 -14.98 10.37 -10.87
CA ILE A 115 -16.41 10.06 -10.82
C ILE A 115 -16.85 10.09 -9.36
N LEU A 116 -17.89 10.88 -9.08
CA LEU A 116 -18.59 10.88 -7.81
C LEU A 116 -19.96 10.32 -8.06
N GLU A 117 -20.28 9.24 -7.35
CA GLU A 117 -21.56 8.57 -7.49
C GLU A 117 -22.21 8.41 -6.14
N ALA A 118 -23.43 8.91 -5.99
CA ALA A 118 -24.18 8.84 -4.75
C ALA A 118 -25.65 8.99 -5.06
N GLU A 119 -26.51 8.42 -4.20
CA GLU A 119 -27.96 8.68 -4.33
C GLU A 119 -28.26 10.16 -4.04
N ASN A 120 -27.55 10.74 -3.08
CA ASN A 120 -27.68 12.16 -2.73
C ASN A 120 -26.31 12.74 -2.46
N LEU A 121 -26.06 13.93 -2.92
CA LEU A 121 -24.79 14.64 -2.68
C LEU A 121 -25.07 16.02 -2.09
N GLU A 122 -24.43 16.29 -0.97
CA GLU A 122 -24.49 17.59 -0.33
C GLU A 122 -23.09 18.18 -0.25
N ILE A 123 -22.93 19.41 -0.73
CA ILE A 123 -21.65 20.13 -0.65
C ILE A 123 -21.90 21.38 0.18
N LYS A 124 -21.14 21.51 1.27
CA LYS A 124 -21.22 22.69 2.12
C LYS A 124 -19.96 23.51 1.97
N VAL A 125 -20.12 24.77 1.65
CA VAL A 125 -19.03 25.74 1.61
C VAL A 125 -19.22 26.67 2.79
N GLY A 126 -18.31 26.60 3.74
CA GLY A 126 -18.37 27.44 4.91
C GLY A 126 -18.02 28.85 4.57
N GLY A 127 -19.03 29.69 4.56
CA GLY A 127 -18.79 31.13 4.58
C GLY A 127 -18.57 31.51 6.02
N ALA A 128 -17.61 32.19 6.36
CA ALA A 128 -17.37 32.63 7.72
C ALA A 128 -18.47 33.59 8.21
#